data_164edf6d16943d8891b7e742a190d7b5
#
_entry.id   164edf6d16943d8891b7e742a190d7b5
#
_cell.length_a   1.000
_cell.length_b   1.000
_cell.length_c   1.000
_cell.angle_alpha   90.00
_cell.angle_beta   90.00
_cell.angle_gamma   90.00
#
_symmetry.space_group_name_H-M   'P 1'
#
loop_
_entity.id
_entity.type
_entity.pdbx_description
1 polymer ?
#
loop_
_entity_poly.entity_id
_entity_poly.type
_entity_poly.pdbx_seq_one_letter_code
_entity_poly.pdbx_strand_id
1 'polypeptide(L)'
;MTFAPLLAADGLYVLPVKTPETLLRDSARQIVRRALGDALTKILAAKDGSIELLSSPGQPIRLAPPWSHIGISVSHEPGLSLAAAHLGGPVGIDLMRLGAPIAEIELLAHDYLGPAETLAIGTQPVEMRQLAFANAWTRLEARLKCLALPLNEWAPELEAQLATCTVTELAMPSGWIAAVATGPTSTQWAELQHL
;
A
#
# COMPACT_ATOMS: atom_id res chain seq x y z
N MET A 1 -11.99 17.23 -12.02
CA MET A 1 -11.43 17.34 -10.65
C MET A 1 -9.91 17.29 -10.76
N THR A 2 -9.21 18.28 -10.23
CA THR A 2 -7.74 18.28 -10.20
C THR A 2 -7.32 17.49 -8.96
N PHE A 3 -6.79 16.29 -9.14
CA PHE A 3 -6.22 15.52 -8.04
C PHE A 3 -4.83 16.07 -7.75
N ALA A 4 -4.62 16.66 -6.57
CA ALA A 4 -3.27 16.90 -6.09
C ALA A 4 -2.74 15.59 -5.52
N PRO A 5 -1.64 15.03 -6.02
CA PRO A 5 -1.05 13.84 -5.43
C PRO A 5 -0.53 14.17 -4.02
N LEU A 6 -0.65 13.21 -3.12
CA LEU A 6 -0.07 13.29 -1.78
C LEU A 6 1.47 13.17 -1.85
N LEU A 7 1.94 12.41 -2.82
CA LEU A 7 3.34 12.23 -3.17
C LEU A 7 3.48 12.13 -4.69
N ALA A 8 4.46 12.82 -5.27
CA ALA A 8 4.85 12.70 -6.67
C ALA A 8 6.36 12.90 -6.76
N ALA A 9 7.12 11.81 -6.78
CA ALA A 9 8.57 11.82 -6.86
C ALA A 9 9.06 10.53 -7.55
N ASP A 10 10.09 10.64 -8.36
CA ASP A 10 10.80 9.49 -8.97
C ASP A 10 9.89 8.46 -9.66
N GLY A 11 8.82 8.93 -10.32
CA GLY A 11 7.86 8.06 -10.97
C GLY A 11 6.84 7.39 -10.03
N LEU A 12 6.91 7.65 -8.74
CA LEU A 12 5.93 7.22 -7.74
C LEU A 12 4.86 8.31 -7.54
N TYR A 13 3.61 7.95 -7.63
CA TYR A 13 2.44 8.81 -7.43
C TYR A 13 1.51 8.19 -6.40
N VAL A 14 1.12 8.96 -5.38
CA VAL A 14 0.12 8.55 -4.38
C VAL A 14 -1.05 9.52 -4.42
N LEU A 15 -2.25 8.99 -4.61
CA LEU A 15 -3.48 9.73 -4.80
C LEU A 15 -4.45 9.46 -3.65
N PRO A 16 -4.82 10.47 -2.86
CA PRO A 16 -5.89 10.34 -1.89
C PRO A 16 -7.25 10.45 -2.62
N VAL A 17 -8.15 9.54 -2.32
CA VAL A 17 -9.50 9.50 -2.88
C VAL A 17 -10.50 9.47 -1.74
N LYS A 18 -11.28 10.56 -1.58
CA LYS A 18 -12.37 10.58 -0.61
C LYS A 18 -13.46 9.61 -1.05
N THR A 19 -13.82 8.71 -0.15
CA THR A 19 -14.92 7.75 -0.32
C THR A 19 -15.92 7.97 0.80
N PRO A 20 -17.24 7.79 0.55
CA PRO A 20 -18.21 7.86 1.63
C PRO A 20 -17.97 6.82 2.73
N GLU A 21 -18.19 7.18 3.99
CA GLU A 21 -17.97 6.28 5.14
C GLU A 21 -18.92 5.05 5.13
N THR A 22 -20.08 5.18 4.51
CA THR A 22 -21.14 4.16 4.53
C THR A 22 -21.21 3.30 3.27
N LEU A 23 -20.28 3.49 2.32
CA LEU A 23 -20.29 2.70 1.09
C LEU A 23 -19.86 1.25 1.32
N LEU A 24 -20.55 0.35 0.62
CA LEU A 24 -20.07 -1.02 0.45
C LEU A 24 -18.65 -1.01 -0.16
N ARG A 25 -17.80 -1.91 0.31
CA ARG A 25 -16.38 -2.02 -0.09
C ARG A 25 -16.19 -2.03 -1.62
N ASP A 26 -17.09 -2.66 -2.35
CA ASP A 26 -17.02 -2.74 -3.81
C ASP A 26 -17.29 -1.42 -4.50
N SER A 27 -18.20 -0.61 -3.97
CA SER A 27 -18.46 0.74 -4.50
C SER A 27 -17.26 1.68 -4.24
N ALA A 28 -16.65 1.61 -3.07
CA ALA A 28 -15.42 2.35 -2.77
C ALA A 28 -14.30 1.96 -3.75
N ARG A 29 -14.12 0.66 -4.01
CA ARG A 29 -13.15 0.15 -4.98
C ARG A 29 -13.38 0.70 -6.39
N GLN A 30 -14.62 0.78 -6.85
CA GLN A 30 -14.94 1.35 -8.17
C GLN A 30 -14.57 2.83 -8.26
N ILE A 31 -14.86 3.63 -7.23
CA ILE A 31 -14.49 5.05 -7.17
C ILE A 31 -12.97 5.22 -7.28
N VAL A 32 -12.22 4.46 -6.49
CA VAL A 32 -10.76 4.55 -6.49
C VAL A 32 -10.15 4.10 -7.80
N ARG A 33 -10.65 3.02 -8.39
CA ARG A 33 -10.19 2.54 -9.70
C ARG A 33 -10.42 3.58 -10.79
N ARG A 34 -11.58 4.21 -10.82
CA ARG A 34 -11.86 5.29 -11.76
C ARG A 34 -10.90 6.45 -11.56
N ALA A 35 -10.72 6.91 -10.32
CA ALA A 35 -9.80 8.00 -10.02
C ALA A 35 -8.36 7.68 -10.41
N LEU A 36 -7.91 6.43 -10.19
CA LEU A 36 -6.59 5.96 -10.60
C LEU A 36 -6.45 5.93 -12.14
N GLY A 37 -7.44 5.41 -12.85
CA GLY A 37 -7.46 5.40 -14.32
C GLY A 37 -7.39 6.80 -14.91
N ASP A 38 -8.19 7.74 -14.40
CA ASP A 38 -8.20 9.14 -14.82
C ASP A 38 -6.84 9.82 -14.53
N ALA A 39 -6.21 9.51 -13.40
CA ALA A 39 -4.89 10.04 -13.06
C ALA A 39 -3.80 9.47 -13.96
N LEU A 40 -3.79 8.16 -14.18
CA LEU A 40 -2.82 7.50 -15.06
C LEU A 40 -2.94 7.99 -16.50
N THR A 41 -4.14 8.21 -17.00
CA THR A 41 -4.37 8.80 -18.33
C THR A 41 -3.63 10.13 -18.48
N LYS A 42 -3.65 10.98 -17.46
CA LYS A 42 -2.94 12.27 -17.45
C LYS A 42 -1.43 12.10 -17.27
N ILE A 43 -0.99 11.27 -16.31
CA ILE A 43 0.44 11.04 -16.03
C ILE A 43 1.16 10.49 -17.26
N LEU A 44 0.50 9.57 -17.97
CA LEU A 44 1.07 8.88 -19.13
C LEU A 44 0.80 9.60 -20.46
N ALA A 45 0.09 10.73 -20.43
CA ALA A 45 -0.41 11.43 -21.63
C ALA A 45 -1.13 10.45 -22.59
N ALA A 46 -1.83 9.49 -22.03
CA ALA A 46 -2.52 8.43 -22.76
C ALA A 46 -3.87 8.93 -23.32
N LYS A 47 -4.40 8.25 -24.32
CA LYS A 47 -5.73 8.56 -24.84
C LYS A 47 -6.81 8.20 -23.81
N ASP A 48 -7.84 9.01 -23.73
CA ASP A 48 -8.99 8.74 -22.84
C ASP A 48 -9.56 7.34 -23.10
N GLY A 49 -9.77 6.59 -22.01
CA GLY A 49 -10.27 5.23 -22.06
C GLY A 49 -9.27 4.15 -22.49
N SER A 50 -7.99 4.49 -22.73
CA SER A 50 -6.97 3.52 -23.09
C SER A 50 -6.31 2.83 -21.88
N ILE A 51 -6.55 3.31 -20.67
CA ILE A 51 -6.04 2.70 -19.44
C ILE A 51 -7.07 1.69 -18.92
N GLU A 52 -6.75 0.41 -19.03
CA GLU A 52 -7.59 -0.68 -18.53
C GLU A 52 -6.97 -1.27 -17.26
N LEU A 53 -7.80 -1.33 -16.19
CA LEU A 53 -7.43 -1.93 -14.91
C LEU A 53 -8.00 -3.34 -14.80
N LEU A 54 -7.11 -4.33 -14.76
CA LEU A 54 -7.46 -5.73 -14.59
C LEU A 54 -7.58 -6.06 -13.10
N SER A 55 -8.64 -6.78 -12.74
CA SER A 55 -8.87 -7.19 -11.36
C SER A 55 -9.63 -8.51 -11.33
N SER A 56 -9.09 -9.47 -10.62
CA SER A 56 -9.73 -10.74 -10.31
C SER A 56 -9.80 -10.95 -8.80
N PRO A 57 -10.79 -11.64 -8.27
CA PRO A 57 -10.85 -11.97 -6.85
C PRO A 57 -9.56 -12.63 -6.37
N GLY A 58 -9.02 -12.16 -5.26
CA GLY A 58 -7.79 -12.71 -4.67
C GLY A 58 -6.49 -12.35 -5.41
N GLN A 59 -6.56 -11.58 -6.50
CA GLN A 59 -5.38 -11.13 -7.23
C GLN A 59 -5.13 -9.63 -7.07
N PRO A 60 -3.87 -9.19 -7.02
CA PRO A 60 -3.53 -7.77 -7.07
C PRO A 60 -4.10 -7.11 -8.33
N ILE A 61 -4.54 -5.87 -8.19
CA ILE A 61 -4.93 -5.03 -9.33
C ILE A 61 -3.72 -4.80 -10.24
N ARG A 62 -3.92 -4.84 -11.55
CA ARG A 62 -2.86 -4.65 -12.57
C ARG A 62 -3.37 -3.80 -13.72
N LEU A 63 -2.43 -3.27 -14.53
CA LEU A 63 -2.74 -2.62 -15.80
C LEU A 63 -2.64 -3.62 -16.96
N ALA A 64 -3.54 -3.47 -17.93
CA ALA A 64 -3.43 -4.19 -19.21
C ALA A 64 -2.23 -3.67 -20.04
N PRO A 65 -1.71 -4.48 -20.99
CA PRO A 65 -0.73 -3.99 -21.96
C PRO A 65 -1.23 -2.75 -22.71
N PRO A 66 -0.34 -1.82 -23.05
CA PRO A 66 1.13 -1.87 -22.93
C PRO A 66 1.66 -1.45 -21.55
N TRP A 67 0.80 -1.13 -20.58
CA TRP A 67 1.15 -0.53 -19.28
C TRP A 67 1.41 -1.54 -18.16
N SER A 68 1.48 -2.83 -18.46
CA SER A 68 1.60 -3.90 -17.46
C SER A 68 2.89 -3.85 -16.62
N HIS A 69 3.90 -3.08 -17.05
CA HIS A 69 5.14 -2.85 -16.29
C HIS A 69 4.99 -1.82 -15.17
N ILE A 70 3.92 -1.03 -15.18
CA ILE A 70 3.62 -0.04 -14.15
C ILE A 70 2.97 -0.73 -12.96
N GLY A 71 3.58 -0.63 -11.79
CA GLY A 71 2.99 -1.11 -10.55
C GLY A 71 1.84 -0.21 -10.10
N ILE A 72 0.75 -0.83 -9.64
CA ILE A 72 -0.37 -0.12 -9.02
C ILE A 72 -0.84 -0.85 -7.77
N SER A 73 -1.26 -0.09 -6.76
CA SER A 73 -1.80 -0.63 -5.52
C SER A 73 -2.88 0.28 -4.96
N VAL A 74 -3.81 -0.29 -4.19
CA VAL A 74 -4.89 0.47 -3.55
C VAL A 74 -5.10 -0.01 -2.11
N SER A 75 -5.46 0.91 -1.23
CA SER A 75 -5.92 0.61 0.13
C SER A 75 -7.17 1.40 0.45
N HIS A 76 -8.07 0.81 1.23
CA HIS A 76 -9.40 1.34 1.51
C HIS A 76 -9.71 1.29 2.99
N GLU A 77 -10.13 2.44 3.50
CA GLU A 77 -10.77 2.59 4.79
C GLU A 77 -12.07 3.39 4.62
N PRO A 78 -13.06 3.26 5.51
CA PRO A 78 -14.24 4.11 5.47
C PRO A 78 -13.87 5.59 5.47
N GLY A 79 -14.34 6.34 4.47
CA GLY A 79 -14.09 7.78 4.32
C GLY A 79 -12.87 8.15 3.48
N LEU A 80 -11.87 7.29 3.38
CA LEU A 80 -10.64 7.56 2.64
C LEU A 80 -10.08 6.31 1.97
N SER A 81 -9.61 6.46 0.77
CA SER A 81 -8.84 5.43 0.07
C SER A 81 -7.56 6.04 -0.49
N LEU A 82 -6.53 5.23 -0.62
CA LEU A 82 -5.30 5.61 -1.31
C LEU A 82 -5.10 4.72 -2.53
N ALA A 83 -4.61 5.33 -3.60
CA ALA A 83 -4.12 4.63 -4.77
C ALA A 83 -2.67 5.04 -5.01
N ALA A 84 -1.81 4.07 -5.30
CA ALA A 84 -0.43 4.30 -5.70
C ALA A 84 -0.18 3.78 -7.10
N ALA A 85 0.67 4.49 -7.85
CA ALA A 85 1.22 4.06 -9.13
C ALA A 85 2.72 4.31 -9.15
N HIS A 86 3.50 3.33 -9.59
CA HIS A 86 4.94 3.45 -9.75
C HIS A 86 5.34 3.08 -11.19
N LEU A 87 5.86 4.05 -11.93
CA LEU A 87 6.18 3.88 -13.35
C LEU A 87 7.39 2.94 -13.57
N GLY A 88 8.24 2.78 -12.55
CA GLY A 88 9.49 2.02 -12.65
C GLY A 88 9.42 0.59 -12.12
N GLY A 89 8.31 0.13 -11.56
CA GLY A 89 8.24 -1.23 -10.99
C GLY A 89 7.11 -1.44 -9.99
N PRO A 90 7.21 -2.47 -9.16
CA PRO A 90 6.17 -2.83 -8.21
C PRO A 90 5.96 -1.76 -7.14
N VAL A 91 4.73 -1.67 -6.64
CA VAL A 91 4.33 -0.77 -5.57
C VAL A 91 3.27 -1.41 -4.70
N GLY A 92 3.33 -1.13 -3.41
CA GLY A 92 2.28 -1.47 -2.46
C GLY A 92 1.94 -0.26 -1.59
N ILE A 93 0.68 -0.10 -1.25
CA ILE A 93 0.21 0.96 -0.36
C ILE A 93 -0.72 0.41 0.69
N ASP A 94 -0.56 0.90 1.91
CA ASP A 94 -1.52 0.60 2.96
C ASP A 94 -1.95 1.84 3.72
N LEU A 95 -3.18 1.81 4.23
CA LEU A 95 -3.86 2.87 4.94
C LEU A 95 -4.61 2.26 6.11
N MET A 96 -4.44 2.85 7.29
CA MET A 96 -5.17 2.47 8.50
C MET A 96 -5.79 3.70 9.15
N ARG A 97 -7.04 3.58 9.59
CA ARG A 97 -7.70 4.59 10.42
C ARG A 97 -7.44 4.30 11.90
N LEU A 98 -6.87 5.28 12.60
CA LEU A 98 -6.81 5.24 14.07
C LEU A 98 -8.18 5.60 14.62
N GLY A 99 -8.83 4.64 15.26
CA GLY A 99 -10.17 4.81 15.78
C GLY A 99 -10.36 4.01 17.07
N ALA A 100 -11.20 2.97 17.01
CA ALA A 100 -11.40 2.05 18.14
C ALA A 100 -10.07 1.39 18.57
N PRO A 101 -9.90 1.06 19.86
CA PRO A 101 -8.74 0.31 20.32
C PRO A 101 -8.57 -1.00 19.55
N ILE A 102 -7.35 -1.29 19.13
CA ILE A 102 -7.01 -2.56 18.50
C ILE A 102 -6.85 -3.58 19.63
N ALA A 103 -7.63 -4.65 19.55
CA ALA A 103 -7.48 -5.75 20.49
C ALA A 103 -6.19 -6.54 20.23
N GLU A 104 -5.57 -7.06 21.26
CA GLU A 104 -4.47 -8.03 21.19
C GLU A 104 -3.24 -7.53 20.38
N ILE A 105 -2.91 -6.23 20.51
CA ILE A 105 -1.77 -5.62 19.80
C ILE A 105 -0.49 -6.45 19.98
N GLU A 106 -0.19 -6.89 21.20
CA GLU A 106 1.01 -7.65 21.52
C GLU A 106 1.05 -9.00 20.79
N LEU A 107 -0.10 -9.67 20.69
CA LEU A 107 -0.22 -10.95 19.98
C LEU A 107 -0.05 -10.74 18.47
N LEU A 108 -0.76 -9.78 17.90
CA LEU A 108 -0.65 -9.46 16.47
C LEU A 108 0.77 -9.00 16.09
N ALA A 109 1.42 -8.23 16.95
CA ALA A 109 2.80 -7.83 16.73
C ALA A 109 3.75 -9.02 16.77
N HIS A 110 3.58 -9.92 17.75
CA HIS A 110 4.38 -11.14 17.87
C HIS A 110 4.23 -12.03 16.62
N ASP A 111 3.00 -12.26 16.19
CA ASP A 111 2.71 -13.22 15.13
C ASP A 111 3.08 -12.70 13.73
N TYR A 112 2.99 -11.39 13.50
CA TYR A 112 3.14 -10.82 12.14
C TYR A 112 4.28 -9.83 11.96
N LEU A 113 4.68 -9.08 12.99
CA LEU A 113 5.69 -8.01 12.85
C LEU A 113 7.10 -8.46 13.25
N GLY A 114 7.20 -9.61 13.91
CA GLY A 114 8.46 -10.17 14.35
C GLY A 114 9.01 -9.59 15.65
N PRO A 115 10.09 -10.18 16.18
CA PRO A 115 10.56 -9.90 17.54
C PRO A 115 11.06 -8.47 17.75
N ALA A 116 11.69 -7.86 16.77
CA ALA A 116 12.23 -6.50 16.88
C ALA A 116 11.12 -5.45 16.99
N GLU A 117 10.12 -5.51 16.10
CA GLU A 117 8.96 -4.59 16.14
C GLU A 117 8.08 -4.85 17.37
N THR A 118 7.89 -6.12 17.77
CA THR A 118 7.16 -6.48 18.99
C THR A 118 7.80 -5.84 20.22
N LEU A 119 9.13 -5.92 20.35
CA LEU A 119 9.87 -5.28 21.43
C LEU A 119 9.74 -3.76 21.37
N ALA A 120 9.89 -3.17 20.16
CA ALA A 120 9.78 -1.72 19.98
C ALA A 120 8.39 -1.19 20.39
N ILE A 121 7.32 -1.90 20.03
CA ILE A 121 5.94 -1.56 20.42
C ILE A 121 5.75 -1.73 21.93
N GLY A 122 6.21 -2.85 22.50
CA GLY A 122 6.07 -3.15 23.92
C GLY A 122 6.77 -2.16 24.86
N THR A 123 7.86 -1.54 24.41
CA THR A 123 8.61 -0.51 25.15
C THR A 123 7.97 0.88 25.09
N GLN A 124 6.99 1.11 24.19
CA GLN A 124 6.26 2.38 24.16
C GLN A 124 5.34 2.56 25.37
N PRO A 125 5.10 3.83 25.80
CA PRO A 125 3.99 4.14 26.71
C PRO A 125 2.68 3.54 26.16
N VAL A 126 1.80 3.09 27.07
CA VAL A 126 0.58 2.36 26.69
C VAL A 126 -0.27 3.13 25.68
N GLU A 127 -0.39 4.45 25.86
CA GLU A 127 -1.12 5.35 24.98
C GLU A 127 -0.52 5.48 23.58
N MET A 128 0.76 5.15 23.41
CA MET A 128 1.48 5.22 22.12
C MET A 128 1.55 3.88 21.40
N ARG A 129 1.24 2.76 22.07
CA ARG A 129 1.39 1.41 21.51
C ARG A 129 0.51 1.19 20.27
N GLN A 130 -0.72 1.70 20.30
CA GLN A 130 -1.62 1.60 19.13
C GLN A 130 -1.08 2.35 17.92
N LEU A 131 -0.51 3.53 18.12
CA LEU A 131 0.12 4.31 17.05
C LEU A 131 1.37 3.60 16.51
N ALA A 132 2.22 3.08 17.39
CA ALA A 132 3.42 2.34 17.01
C ALA A 132 3.06 1.08 16.22
N PHE A 133 2.06 0.32 16.69
CA PHE A 133 1.54 -0.84 15.96
C PHE A 133 1.00 -0.46 14.59
N ALA A 134 0.15 0.57 14.48
CA ALA A 134 -0.44 1.00 13.22
C ALA A 134 0.63 1.40 12.18
N ASN A 135 1.68 2.09 12.62
CA ASN A 135 2.81 2.41 11.75
C ASN A 135 3.55 1.16 11.26
N ALA A 136 3.85 0.22 12.17
CA ALA A 136 4.53 -1.03 11.81
C ALA A 136 3.66 -1.90 10.89
N TRP A 137 2.36 -1.99 11.17
CA TRP A 137 1.40 -2.76 10.38
C TRP A 137 1.24 -2.21 8.96
N THR A 138 1.06 -0.89 8.80
CA THR A 138 0.93 -0.30 7.46
C THR A 138 2.21 -0.46 6.64
N ARG A 139 3.40 -0.41 7.27
CA ARG A 139 4.67 -0.71 6.60
C ARG A 139 4.74 -2.17 6.15
N LEU A 140 4.31 -3.13 6.99
CA LEU A 140 4.25 -4.55 6.64
C LEU A 140 3.31 -4.78 5.44
N GLU A 141 2.06 -4.33 5.55
CA GLU A 141 1.03 -4.51 4.51
C GLU A 141 1.44 -3.85 3.18
N ALA A 142 2.07 -2.67 3.22
CA ALA A 142 2.58 -2.03 2.01
C ALA A 142 3.66 -2.88 1.33
N ARG A 143 4.61 -3.45 2.10
CA ARG A 143 5.64 -4.36 1.56
C ARG A 143 5.05 -5.64 0.98
N LEU A 144 4.11 -6.28 1.69
CA LEU A 144 3.41 -7.48 1.21
C LEU A 144 2.68 -7.22 -0.11
N LYS A 145 1.93 -6.11 -0.20
CA LYS A 145 1.24 -5.70 -1.43
C LYS A 145 2.22 -5.39 -2.56
N CYS A 146 3.35 -4.77 -2.26
CA CYS A 146 4.40 -4.48 -3.23
C CYS A 146 4.95 -5.75 -3.87
N LEU A 147 5.20 -6.78 -3.08
CA LEU A 147 5.73 -8.06 -3.54
C LEU A 147 4.65 -9.06 -3.97
N ALA A 148 3.37 -8.67 -3.92
CA ALA A 148 2.21 -9.54 -4.19
C ALA A 148 2.19 -10.80 -3.29
N LEU A 149 2.66 -10.68 -2.05
CA LEU A 149 2.68 -11.73 -1.06
C LEU A 149 1.40 -11.70 -0.20
N PRO A 150 0.88 -12.85 0.22
CA PRO A 150 -0.21 -12.91 1.19
C PRO A 150 0.28 -12.51 2.59
N LEU A 151 -0.66 -12.12 3.45
CA LEU A 151 -0.38 -11.96 4.88
C LEU A 151 -0.11 -13.34 5.47
N ASN A 152 1.10 -13.54 5.99
CA ASN A 152 1.54 -14.74 6.68
C ASN A 152 2.17 -14.34 8.03
N GLU A 153 2.22 -15.29 8.94
CA GLU A 153 2.98 -15.13 10.17
C GLU A 153 4.45 -14.82 9.87
N TRP A 154 5.06 -14.06 10.76
CA TRP A 154 6.44 -13.65 10.61
C TRP A 154 7.40 -14.86 10.54
N ALA A 155 8.34 -14.77 9.64
CA ALA A 155 9.47 -15.69 9.50
C ALA A 155 10.70 -14.93 9.02
N PRO A 156 11.94 -15.36 9.38
CA PRO A 156 13.16 -14.71 8.92
C PRO A 156 13.26 -14.61 7.39
N GLU A 157 12.78 -15.63 6.68
CA GLU A 157 12.77 -15.69 5.21
C GLU A 157 11.82 -14.66 4.61
N LEU A 158 10.65 -14.48 5.23
CA LEU A 158 9.70 -13.44 4.83
C LEU A 158 10.30 -12.05 5.07
N GLU A 159 10.92 -11.81 6.23
CA GLU A 159 11.56 -10.53 6.54
C GLU A 159 12.68 -10.20 5.55
N ALA A 160 13.50 -11.19 5.16
CA ALA A 160 14.53 -11.00 4.15
C ALA A 160 13.97 -10.61 2.78
N GLN A 161 12.81 -11.17 2.37
CA GLN A 161 12.11 -10.76 1.16
C GLN A 161 11.57 -9.33 1.28
N LEU A 162 10.92 -9.01 2.39
CA LEU A 162 10.33 -7.68 2.65
C LEU A 162 11.40 -6.58 2.72
N ALA A 163 12.62 -6.91 3.16
CA ALA A 163 13.75 -5.98 3.23
C ALA A 163 14.22 -5.48 1.85
N THR A 164 13.81 -6.13 0.75
CA THR A 164 14.07 -5.64 -0.62
C THR A 164 13.25 -4.43 -1.00
N CYS A 165 12.20 -4.10 -0.23
CA CYS A 165 11.33 -2.94 -0.47
C CYS A 165 11.86 -1.69 0.23
N THR A 166 11.78 -0.56 -0.46
CA THR A 166 11.93 0.76 0.16
C THR A 166 10.57 1.26 0.62
N VAL A 167 10.44 1.66 1.88
CA VAL A 167 9.18 2.13 2.47
C VAL A 167 9.26 3.62 2.76
N THR A 168 8.18 4.34 2.44
CA THR A 168 7.98 5.75 2.76
C THR A 168 6.68 5.90 3.55
N GLU A 169 6.77 6.45 4.76
CA GLU A 169 5.59 6.86 5.54
C GLU A 169 5.01 8.13 4.94
N LEU A 170 3.69 8.17 4.83
CA LEU A 170 3.00 9.30 4.19
C LEU A 170 2.52 10.30 5.25
N ALA A 171 2.67 11.58 4.97
CA ALA A 171 2.12 12.64 5.80
C ALA A 171 0.59 12.66 5.67
N MET A 172 -0.10 12.11 6.68
CA MET A 172 -1.56 11.95 6.69
C MET A 172 -2.22 12.94 7.66
N PRO A 173 -3.49 13.29 7.42
CA PRO A 173 -4.29 14.00 8.42
C PRO A 173 -4.38 13.21 9.73
N SER A 174 -4.64 13.93 10.84
CA SER A 174 -4.83 13.30 12.16
C SER A 174 -5.86 12.16 12.09
N GLY A 175 -5.57 11.06 12.76
CA GLY A 175 -6.41 9.86 12.77
C GLY A 175 -6.18 8.90 11.60
N TRP A 176 -5.17 9.14 10.75
CA TRP A 176 -4.80 8.28 9.64
C TRP A 176 -3.32 7.96 9.64
N ILE A 177 -3.00 6.73 9.35
CA ILE A 177 -1.63 6.24 9.14
C ILE A 177 -1.57 5.59 7.77
N ALA A 178 -0.51 5.86 7.02
CA ALA A 178 -0.31 5.22 5.73
C ALA A 178 1.17 5.08 5.39
N ALA A 179 1.48 4.03 4.64
CA ALA A 179 2.79 3.80 4.09
C ALA A 179 2.70 3.33 2.63
N VAL A 180 3.68 3.68 1.83
CA VAL A 180 3.88 3.18 0.48
C VAL A 180 5.22 2.47 0.41
N ALA A 181 5.26 1.33 -0.27
CA ALA A 181 6.46 0.56 -0.53
C ALA A 181 6.71 0.46 -2.02
N THR A 182 7.94 0.65 -2.45
CA THR A 182 8.41 0.35 -3.81
C THR A 182 9.38 -0.82 -3.76
N GLY A 183 9.25 -1.74 -4.68
CA GLY A 183 10.13 -2.89 -4.80
C GLY A 183 11.30 -2.63 -5.76
N PRO A 184 12.21 -3.59 -5.89
CA PRO A 184 13.29 -3.52 -6.87
C PRO A 184 12.73 -3.33 -8.28
N THR A 185 13.46 -2.60 -9.10
CA THR A 185 13.09 -2.41 -10.52
C THR A 185 13.02 -3.76 -11.24
N SER A 186 12.33 -3.82 -12.38
CA SER A 186 12.19 -5.05 -13.16
C SER A 186 13.54 -5.71 -13.52
N THR A 187 14.59 -4.92 -13.70
CA THR A 187 15.97 -5.41 -13.94
C THR A 187 16.54 -6.06 -12.68
N GLN A 188 16.43 -5.41 -11.53
CA GLN A 188 16.90 -5.95 -10.24
C GLN A 188 16.08 -7.17 -9.80
N TRP A 189 14.78 -7.20 -10.11
CA TRP A 189 13.91 -8.33 -9.79
C TRP A 189 14.30 -9.60 -10.56
N ALA A 190 14.64 -9.48 -11.83
CA ALA A 190 15.12 -10.59 -12.64
C ALA A 190 16.45 -11.17 -12.09
N GLU A 191 17.35 -10.33 -11.58
CA GLU A 191 18.61 -10.75 -10.96
C GLU A 191 18.39 -11.52 -9.64
N LEU A 192 17.41 -11.08 -8.82
CA LEU A 192 17.10 -11.74 -7.54
C LEU A 192 16.43 -13.13 -7.70
N GLN A 193 15.79 -13.40 -8.84
CA GLN A 193 15.19 -14.72 -9.12
C GLN A 193 16.21 -15.78 -9.58
N HIS A 194 17.46 -15.40 -9.80
CA HIS A 194 18.54 -16.30 -10.25
C HIS A 194 19.58 -16.62 -9.14
N LEU A 195 19.32 -16.17 -7.89
CA LEU A 195 20.05 -16.50 -6.68
C LEU A 195 19.34 -17.57 -5.84
#